data_26ce5d334af2d27b01c201bba8522fd5
#
_entry.id   26ce5d334af2d27b01c201bba8522fd5
#
_cell.length_a   1.000
_cell.length_b   1.000
_cell.length_c   1.000
_cell.angle_alpha   90.00
_cell.angle_beta   90.00
_cell.angle_gamma   90.00
#
_symmetry.space_group_name_H-M   'P 1'
#
loop_
_entity.id
_entity.type
_entity.pdbx_description
1 polymer ?
#
loop_
_entity_poly.entity_id
_entity_poly.type
_entity_poly.pdbx_seq_one_letter_code
_entity_poly.pdbx_strand_id
1 'polypeptide(L)'
;MKVHHISPEAAIDGGSTYFIGQARVQPVLGLPDGIDIVLVRFSPGARTYLHAHEVPQVLHCISGRGILATETQRFEVSPGDVVHVPADEMHWHGAAAGEEFVHLSIRPLGETTWTTIDPLA
;
A
#
# COMPACT_ATOMS: atom_id res chain seq x y z
N MET A 1 -6.60 -6.51 -24.96
CA MET A 1 -5.77 -7.17 -23.94
C MET A 1 -4.47 -6.39 -23.80
N LYS A 2 -3.99 -6.20 -22.58
CA LYS A 2 -2.81 -5.39 -22.32
C LYS A 2 -1.94 -6.04 -21.26
N VAL A 3 -0.63 -5.98 -21.43
CA VAL A 3 0.35 -6.45 -20.43
C VAL A 3 1.05 -5.26 -19.84
N HIS A 4 1.06 -5.18 -18.52
CA HIS A 4 1.78 -4.14 -17.78
C HIS A 4 3.01 -4.77 -17.11
N HIS A 5 4.15 -4.12 -17.26
CA HIS A 5 5.37 -4.56 -16.58
C HIS A 5 5.60 -3.74 -15.32
N ILE A 6 5.87 -4.43 -14.23
CA ILE A 6 6.24 -3.82 -12.95
C ILE A 6 7.76 -3.84 -12.87
N SER A 7 8.36 -2.68 -12.67
CA SER A 7 9.82 -2.55 -12.54
C SER A 7 10.19 -1.41 -11.60
N PRO A 8 11.36 -1.48 -10.94
CA PRO A 8 11.83 -0.36 -10.11
C PRO A 8 11.97 0.94 -10.89
N GLU A 9 12.36 0.88 -12.17
CA GLU A 9 12.56 2.05 -13.02
C GLU A 9 11.25 2.78 -13.34
N ALA A 10 10.13 2.07 -13.31
CA ALA A 10 8.81 2.65 -13.57
C ALA A 10 8.21 3.30 -12.32
N ALA A 11 8.82 3.13 -11.15
CA ALA A 11 8.32 3.70 -9.91
C ALA A 11 8.72 5.17 -9.79
N ILE A 12 7.78 5.98 -9.30
CA ILE A 12 7.98 7.41 -9.04
C ILE A 12 7.90 7.68 -7.54
N ASP A 13 8.45 8.81 -7.10
CA ASP A 13 8.39 9.21 -5.69
C ASP A 13 6.92 9.34 -5.24
N GLY A 14 6.57 8.69 -4.15
CA GLY A 14 5.23 8.76 -3.56
C GLY A 14 4.95 10.06 -2.81
N GLY A 15 5.98 10.83 -2.52
CA GLY A 15 5.84 12.09 -1.79
C GLY A 15 5.55 11.90 -0.30
N SER A 16 5.14 12.98 0.36
CA SER A 16 4.91 13.02 1.80
C SER A 16 3.44 13.26 2.20
N THR A 17 2.54 13.36 1.24
CA THR A 17 1.12 13.56 1.53
C THR A 17 0.48 12.32 2.15
N TYR A 18 0.85 11.14 1.66
CA TYR A 18 0.28 9.85 2.06
C TYR A 18 1.27 8.94 2.79
N PHE A 19 2.57 9.26 2.71
CA PHE A 19 3.65 8.42 3.20
C PHE A 19 4.54 9.13 4.20
N ILE A 20 5.05 8.36 5.14
CA ILE A 20 6.12 8.73 6.06
C ILE A 20 7.34 7.90 5.69
N GLY A 21 8.49 8.53 5.54
CA GLY A 21 9.67 7.90 4.95
C GLY A 21 9.56 7.83 3.44
N GLN A 22 10.45 7.10 2.79
CA GLN A 22 10.51 7.04 1.35
C GLN A 22 9.68 5.88 0.81
N ALA A 23 8.67 6.19 0.01
CA ALA A 23 7.91 5.22 -0.76
C ALA A 23 7.95 5.60 -2.23
N ARG A 24 7.98 4.60 -3.10
CA ARG A 24 7.91 4.78 -4.55
C ARG A 24 6.71 4.02 -5.08
N VAL A 25 5.98 4.62 -6.00
CA VAL A 25 4.72 4.07 -6.49
C VAL A 25 4.76 3.90 -8.00
N GLN A 26 4.13 2.84 -8.47
CA GLN A 26 3.86 2.64 -9.89
C GLN A 26 2.36 2.42 -10.07
N PRO A 27 1.62 3.45 -10.54
CA PRO A 27 0.24 3.25 -10.97
C PRO A 27 0.21 2.30 -12.17
N VAL A 28 -0.63 1.28 -12.10
CA VAL A 28 -0.78 0.28 -13.16
C VAL A 28 -2.10 0.43 -13.88
N LEU A 29 -3.20 0.42 -13.13
CA LEU A 29 -4.54 0.70 -13.64
C LEU A 29 -5.19 1.76 -12.77
N GLY A 30 -6.13 2.50 -13.34
CA GLY A 30 -6.81 3.58 -12.63
C GLY A 30 -8.21 3.85 -13.16
N LEU A 31 -8.68 5.08 -12.95
CA LEU A 31 -10.05 5.48 -13.20
C LEU A 31 -10.61 5.05 -14.57
N PRO A 32 -9.89 5.22 -15.70
CA PRO A 32 -10.46 4.80 -16.99
C PRO A 32 -10.62 3.29 -17.14
N ASP A 33 -9.94 2.51 -16.30
CA ASP A 33 -9.87 1.06 -16.44
C ASP A 33 -10.91 0.32 -15.59
N GLY A 34 -11.62 1.02 -14.73
CA GLY A 34 -12.66 0.44 -13.88
C GLY A 34 -12.16 -0.26 -12.61
N ILE A 35 -10.84 -0.30 -12.43
CA ILE A 35 -10.19 -0.91 -11.26
C ILE A 35 -8.91 -0.13 -10.96
N ASP A 36 -8.56 -0.02 -9.70
CA ASP A 36 -7.34 0.64 -9.25
C ASP A 36 -6.30 -0.41 -8.87
N ILE A 37 -5.16 -0.36 -9.54
CA ILE A 37 -4.01 -1.23 -9.21
C ILE A 37 -2.76 -0.36 -9.15
N VAL A 38 -2.09 -0.40 -7.98
CA VAL A 38 -0.88 0.37 -7.72
C VAL A 38 0.14 -0.54 -7.05
N LEU A 39 1.37 -0.52 -7.55
CA LEU A 39 2.51 -1.12 -6.87
C LEU A 39 3.13 -0.09 -5.95
N VAL A 40 3.41 -0.47 -4.71
CA VAL A 40 4.08 0.40 -3.74
C VAL A 40 5.35 -0.28 -3.24
N ARG A 41 6.46 0.49 -3.27
CA ARG A 41 7.77 0.08 -2.78
C ARG A 41 8.14 0.96 -1.58
N PHE A 42 8.21 0.35 -0.41
CA PHE A 42 8.59 1.04 0.82
C PHE A 42 10.06 0.81 1.13
N SER A 43 10.80 1.87 1.38
CA SER A 43 12.11 1.78 2.02
C SER A 43 11.97 1.32 3.47
N PRO A 44 13.04 0.81 4.10
CA PRO A 44 12.95 0.33 5.48
C PRO A 44 12.29 1.34 6.41
N GLY A 45 11.25 0.89 7.12
CA GLY A 45 10.49 1.72 8.07
C GLY A 45 9.53 2.72 7.45
N ALA A 46 9.51 2.89 6.13
CA ALA A 46 8.54 3.75 5.48
C ALA A 46 7.12 3.15 5.57
N ARG A 47 6.13 4.01 5.66
CA ARG A 47 4.75 3.59 5.92
C ARG A 47 3.75 4.62 5.44
N THR A 48 2.49 4.22 5.36
CA THR A 48 1.39 5.15 5.11
C THR A 48 0.96 5.83 6.41
N TYR A 49 0.32 6.99 6.28
CA TYR A 49 -0.55 7.50 7.34
C TYR A 49 -1.76 6.58 7.54
N LEU A 50 -2.44 6.69 8.67
CA LEU A 50 -3.72 6.03 8.88
C LEU A 50 -4.73 6.50 7.83
N HIS A 51 -5.43 5.57 7.20
CA HIS A 51 -6.40 5.84 6.16
C HIS A 51 -7.45 4.74 6.05
N ALA A 52 -8.53 5.01 5.35
CA ALA A 52 -9.57 4.05 5.05
C ALA A 52 -10.09 4.25 3.64
N HIS A 53 -10.42 3.17 2.96
CA HIS A 53 -11.07 3.22 1.65
C HIS A 53 -12.56 2.92 1.81
N GLU A 54 -13.41 3.59 1.03
CA GLU A 54 -14.85 3.28 1.00
C GLU A 54 -15.16 1.94 0.31
N VAL A 55 -14.15 1.32 -0.29
CA VAL A 55 -14.22 0.02 -0.98
C VAL A 55 -13.25 -0.96 -0.32
N PRO A 56 -13.46 -2.27 -0.47
CA PRO A 56 -12.46 -3.23 0.01
C PRO A 56 -11.15 -3.11 -0.78
N GLN A 57 -10.06 -3.45 -0.12
CA GLN A 57 -8.73 -3.45 -0.72
C GLN A 57 -8.09 -4.83 -0.53
N VAL A 58 -7.41 -5.30 -1.55
CA VAL A 58 -6.58 -6.49 -1.48
C VAL A 58 -5.13 -6.06 -1.68
N LEU A 59 -4.25 -6.52 -0.80
CA LEU A 59 -2.81 -6.31 -0.92
C LEU A 59 -2.14 -7.66 -1.15
N HIS A 60 -1.39 -7.75 -2.24
CA HIS A 60 -0.56 -8.92 -2.54
C HIS A 60 0.90 -8.57 -2.25
N CYS A 61 1.48 -9.25 -1.27
CA CYS A 61 2.86 -9.02 -0.85
C CYS A 61 3.81 -9.70 -1.83
N ILE A 62 4.71 -8.92 -2.40
CA ILE A 62 5.59 -9.37 -3.49
C ILE A 62 7.00 -9.65 -2.99
N SER A 63 7.59 -8.72 -2.24
CA SER A 63 8.95 -8.89 -1.73
C SER A 63 9.16 -8.16 -0.41
N GLY A 64 10.15 -8.58 0.33
CA GLY A 64 10.51 -7.99 1.61
C GLY A 64 9.58 -8.39 2.74
N ARG A 65 9.56 -7.59 3.80
CA ARG A 65 8.72 -7.81 4.98
C ARG A 65 7.97 -6.53 5.30
N GLY A 66 6.66 -6.68 5.49
CA GLY A 66 5.79 -5.57 5.77
C GLY A 66 4.92 -5.76 7.01
N ILE A 67 4.21 -4.70 7.32
CA ILE A 67 3.27 -4.63 8.42
C ILE A 67 1.94 -4.14 7.87
N LEU A 68 0.87 -4.81 8.21
CA LEU A 68 -0.51 -4.38 8.02
C LEU A 68 -1.15 -4.27 9.39
N ALA A 69 -1.71 -3.13 9.72
CA ALA A 69 -2.24 -2.93 11.06
C ALA A 69 -3.46 -2.02 11.08
N THR A 70 -4.32 -2.30 12.05
CA THR A 70 -5.37 -1.39 12.51
C THR A 70 -4.97 -0.86 13.89
N GLU A 71 -5.86 -0.17 14.59
CA GLU A 71 -5.59 0.29 15.96
C GLU A 71 -5.49 -0.88 16.96
N THR A 72 -6.09 -2.04 16.64
CA THR A 72 -6.19 -3.17 17.56
C THR A 72 -5.49 -4.43 17.08
N GLN A 73 -5.10 -4.49 15.81
CA GLN A 73 -4.46 -5.67 15.22
C GLN A 73 -3.22 -5.27 14.46
N ARG A 74 -2.22 -6.14 14.48
CA ARG A 74 -0.98 -5.94 13.74
C ARG A 74 -0.51 -7.28 13.19
N PHE A 75 -0.28 -7.33 11.89
CA PHE A 75 0.21 -8.51 11.18
C PHE A 75 1.53 -8.20 10.52
N GLU A 76 2.50 -9.10 10.67
CA GLU A 76 3.68 -9.13 9.80
C GLU A 76 3.33 -9.96 8.58
N VAL A 77 3.74 -9.48 7.41
CA VAL A 77 3.46 -10.14 6.13
C VAL A 77 4.76 -10.31 5.33
N SER A 78 4.76 -11.34 4.50
CA SER A 78 5.91 -11.74 3.69
C SER A 78 5.47 -12.13 2.28
N PRO A 79 6.41 -12.36 1.35
CA PRO A 79 6.05 -12.65 -0.04
C PRO A 79 5.07 -13.81 -0.16
N GLY A 80 4.03 -13.61 -0.97
CA GLY A 80 2.95 -14.57 -1.19
C GLY A 80 1.73 -14.35 -0.30
N ASP A 81 1.83 -13.55 0.75
CA ASP A 81 0.67 -13.23 1.56
C ASP A 81 -0.30 -12.33 0.79
N VAL A 82 -1.58 -12.57 1.00
CA VAL A 82 -2.68 -11.76 0.48
C VAL A 82 -3.49 -11.25 1.65
N VAL A 83 -3.63 -9.93 1.74
CA VAL A 83 -4.35 -9.28 2.84
C VAL A 83 -5.63 -8.68 2.30
N HIS A 84 -6.74 -8.96 2.95
CA HIS A 84 -8.03 -8.32 2.66
C HIS A 84 -8.31 -7.27 3.73
N VAL A 85 -8.44 -6.01 3.29
CA VAL A 85 -8.85 -4.89 4.14
C VAL A 85 -10.30 -4.58 3.79
N PRO A 86 -11.25 -4.77 4.73
CA PRO A 86 -12.65 -4.43 4.48
C PRO A 86 -12.85 -2.94 4.17
N ALA A 87 -13.95 -2.61 3.49
CA ALA A 87 -14.35 -1.23 3.29
C ALA A 87 -14.45 -0.51 4.64
N ASP A 88 -14.05 0.75 4.66
CA ASP A 88 -14.13 1.66 5.80
C ASP A 88 -13.27 1.30 7.02
N GLU A 89 -12.41 0.29 6.92
CA GLU A 89 -11.50 -0.06 8.00
C GLU A 89 -10.28 0.87 8.01
N MET A 90 -10.12 1.62 9.09
CA MET A 90 -8.97 2.47 9.30
C MET A 90 -7.72 1.61 9.53
N HIS A 91 -6.70 1.78 8.70
CA HIS A 91 -5.51 0.94 8.72
C HIS A 91 -4.29 1.69 8.21
N TRP A 92 -3.15 1.03 8.31
CA TRP A 92 -1.91 1.46 7.70
C TRP A 92 -1.09 0.25 7.25
N HIS A 93 -0.17 0.48 6.34
CA HIS A 93 0.79 -0.52 5.91
C HIS A 93 2.13 0.13 5.60
N GLY A 94 3.18 -0.68 5.73
CA GLY A 94 4.53 -0.20 5.52
C GLY A 94 5.56 -1.30 5.68
N ALA A 95 6.83 -0.91 5.52
CA ALA A 95 7.96 -1.80 5.66
C ALA A 95 8.29 -2.05 7.13
N ALA A 96 8.67 -3.28 7.45
CA ALA A 96 9.25 -3.59 8.74
C ALA A 96 10.57 -2.82 8.94
N ALA A 97 10.96 -2.62 10.19
CA ALA A 97 12.21 -1.94 10.49
C ALA A 97 13.40 -2.72 9.89
N GLY A 98 14.27 -2.01 9.18
CA GLY A 98 15.47 -2.58 8.59
C GLY A 98 15.26 -3.36 7.28
N GLU A 99 14.04 -3.48 6.79
CA GLU A 99 13.75 -4.21 5.56
C GLU A 99 12.90 -3.39 4.59
N GLU A 100 13.07 -3.64 3.30
CA GLU A 100 12.19 -3.12 2.26
C GLU A 100 10.90 -3.94 2.21
N PHE A 101 9.83 -3.35 1.67
CA PHE A 101 8.57 -4.04 1.45
C PHE A 101 7.94 -3.58 0.13
N VAL A 102 7.49 -4.53 -0.66
CA VAL A 102 6.81 -4.28 -1.92
C VAL A 102 5.49 -5.03 -1.94
N HIS A 103 4.41 -4.31 -2.21
CA HIS A 103 3.10 -4.93 -2.39
C HIS A 103 2.37 -4.37 -3.61
N LEU A 104 1.45 -5.14 -4.12
CA LEU A 104 0.47 -4.71 -5.11
C LEU A 104 -0.84 -4.42 -4.39
N SER A 105 -1.38 -3.22 -4.59
CA SER A 105 -2.70 -2.82 -4.09
C SER A 105 -3.71 -3.00 -5.20
N ILE A 106 -4.79 -3.69 -4.91
CA ILE A 106 -5.88 -3.96 -5.86
C ILE A 106 -7.18 -3.60 -5.19
N ARG A 107 -7.95 -2.70 -5.80
CA ARG A 107 -9.25 -2.31 -5.25
C ARG A 107 -10.19 -1.83 -6.35
N PRO A 108 -11.52 -1.94 -6.13
CA PRO A 108 -12.48 -1.20 -6.95
C PRO A 108 -12.19 0.30 -6.89
N LEU A 109 -12.71 1.05 -7.83
CA LEU A 109 -12.66 2.51 -7.76
C LEU A 109 -13.49 2.99 -6.56
N GLY A 110 -12.96 3.97 -5.84
CA GLY A 110 -13.61 4.54 -4.68
C GLY A 110 -12.72 5.55 -3.99
N GLU A 111 -13.31 6.33 -3.11
CA GLU A 111 -12.58 7.36 -2.39
C GLU A 111 -11.82 6.81 -1.19
N THR A 112 -10.74 7.49 -0.83
CA THR A 112 -9.92 7.20 0.34
C THR A 112 -10.00 8.38 1.29
N THR A 113 -10.25 8.07 2.56
CA THR A 113 -10.14 9.05 3.65
C THR A 113 -8.74 8.97 4.23
N TRP A 114 -7.97 10.02 4.04
CA TRP A 114 -6.63 10.13 4.57
C TRP A 114 -6.61 10.94 5.86
N THR A 115 -5.78 10.53 6.81
CA THR A 115 -5.42 11.33 7.98
C THR A 115 -3.97 11.79 7.86
N THR A 116 -3.54 12.62 8.81
CA THR A 116 -2.12 12.99 8.98
C THR A 116 -1.53 12.35 10.23
N ILE A 117 -2.12 11.23 10.66
CA ILE A 117 -1.69 10.52 11.86
C ILE A 117 -0.62 9.50 11.50
N ASP A 118 0.57 9.68 12.05
CA ASP A 118 1.63 8.69 11.98
C ASP A 118 1.28 7.55 12.95
N PRO A 119 1.08 6.32 12.45
CA PRO A 119 0.67 5.21 13.31
C PRO A 119 1.73 4.78 14.33
N LEU A 120 2.97 5.21 14.15
CA LEU A 120 4.09 4.86 15.03
C LEU A 120 4.60 6.06 15.86
N ALA A 121 3.95 7.19 15.77
CA ALA A 121 4.33 8.37 16.55
C ALA A 121 3.93 8.23 18.03
#